data_652f4faa9f57bc7759177978f7e32f49
#
_entry.id   652f4faa9f57bc7759177978f7e32f49
#
_cell.length_a   1.000
_cell.length_b   1.000
_cell.length_c   1.000
_cell.angle_alpha   90.00
_cell.angle_beta   90.00
_cell.angle_gamma   90.00
#
_symmetry.space_group_name_H-M   'P 1'
#
loop_
_entity.id
_entity.type
_entity.pdbx_description
1 polymer ?
#
loop_
_entity_poly.entity_id
_entity_poly.type
_entity_poly.pdbx_seq_one_letter_code
_entity_poly.pdbx_strand_id
1 'polypeptide(L)'
;MKKRYLALAVGVLSLTSACQDFLDVNENPNAPQTVTANLYLPPMIHWMVTSPAFDGRFVSRYTQQLTLPGTVLSTWDRMGYDPSSDNGAQMWRDYYWSFGQNLVDMMNKAEAEERWDLLGVGQILKAWGWQQLTDLHGEIIVKEAIDQTKFTFNYDSQEYAYQEVQRLLNEAIKNLQRTDGAVDQAYLARGDKMYNGDRTKWIKFAYGMLALNLNHYSNKSTYKPAEVIAAVDKSFSSNADDALLTYPNTNNDDINFLGRTRGNFQNYRQTQFVVGLMNGTAFGGVVDPRLSRMLSPSPDGQYRGLDPDVVGFGALTAQQQPNNPYGYAGTGGLQLPGRYLFDDKAKLPAMTYSQLQFVKAEAAYRAGDKATALAAYRNAVSSHIDFVNARNLDNNQNATQITAAEKAAFLASPAIVPTDPGQLTLTQIMSQKYIAQWMWGHNELWMDMRRYNYTGVDPVTGQPIYPGFEPPTNLYPDNGGKVVHRIRPRYNSEYVWNRAGLDAIGGLALDYHTKPLWITQP
;
A
#
# COMPACT_ATOMS: atom_id res chain seq x y z
N MET A 1 40.10 -58.49 40.96
CA MET A 1 39.95 -57.98 39.57
C MET A 1 38.49 -57.81 39.12
N LYS A 2 37.58 -58.77 39.32
CA LYS A 2 36.20 -58.70 38.83
C LYS A 2 35.37 -57.49 39.32
N LYS A 3 35.58 -56.98 40.56
CA LYS A 3 34.85 -55.81 41.09
C LYS A 3 35.30 -54.46 40.46
N ARG A 4 36.55 -54.36 39.93
CA ARG A 4 37.02 -53.15 39.26
C ARG A 4 36.48 -52.99 37.83
N TYR A 5 36.26 -54.10 37.13
CA TYR A 5 35.66 -54.08 35.79
C TYR A 5 34.15 -53.81 35.86
N LEU A 6 33.46 -54.26 36.93
CA LEU A 6 32.03 -53.94 37.13
C LEU A 6 31.81 -52.45 37.39
N ALA A 7 32.68 -51.82 38.18
CA ALA A 7 32.60 -50.39 38.44
C ALA A 7 32.88 -49.55 37.16
N LEU A 8 33.80 -50.02 36.30
CA LEU A 8 34.08 -49.37 35.03
C LEU A 8 32.95 -49.53 34.04
N ALA A 9 32.27 -50.70 33.97
CA ALA A 9 31.13 -50.94 33.10
C ALA A 9 29.91 -50.14 33.51
N VAL A 10 29.65 -49.95 34.81
CA VAL A 10 28.56 -49.09 35.33
C VAL A 10 28.84 -47.62 35.05
N GLY A 11 30.10 -47.16 35.17
CA GLY A 11 30.51 -45.79 34.84
C GLY A 11 30.38 -45.46 33.34
N VAL A 12 30.63 -46.40 32.44
CA VAL A 12 30.44 -46.21 31.00
C VAL A 12 28.97 -46.22 30.61
N LEU A 13 28.12 -47.03 31.23
CA LEU A 13 26.67 -47.04 31.00
C LEU A 13 25.96 -45.78 31.50
N SER A 14 26.47 -45.14 32.54
CA SER A 14 25.93 -43.87 33.04
C SER A 14 26.28 -42.66 32.17
N LEU A 15 27.35 -42.75 31.36
CA LEU A 15 27.75 -41.70 30.44
C LEU A 15 26.97 -41.72 29.11
N THR A 16 26.35 -42.87 28.75
CA THR A 16 25.58 -42.97 27.52
C THR A 16 24.11 -42.49 27.68
N SER A 17 23.58 -42.42 28.87
CA SER A 17 22.23 -41.92 29.14
C SER A 17 22.15 -40.38 29.27
N ALA A 18 23.29 -39.70 29.44
CA ALA A 18 23.33 -38.24 29.54
C ALA A 18 23.32 -37.50 28.18
N CYS A 19 23.42 -38.24 27.06
CA CYS A 19 23.54 -37.64 25.74
C CYS A 19 22.23 -37.61 24.94
N GLN A 20 21.14 -38.24 25.41
CA GLN A 20 19.87 -38.21 24.65
C GLN A 20 19.17 -36.86 24.75
N ASP A 21 19.17 -36.24 25.91
CA ASP A 21 18.56 -34.90 26.07
C ASP A 21 19.39 -33.77 25.41
N PHE A 22 20.68 -34.02 25.15
CA PHE A 22 21.57 -33.03 24.49
C PHE A 22 21.52 -33.13 22.97
N LEU A 23 20.98 -34.19 22.40
CA LEU A 23 20.78 -34.36 20.96
C LEU A 23 19.40 -33.90 20.48
N ASP A 24 18.49 -33.59 21.40
CA ASP A 24 17.19 -33.01 21.10
C ASP A 24 17.30 -31.48 21.01
N VAL A 25 18.32 -31.02 20.29
CA VAL A 25 18.63 -29.60 20.08
C VAL A 25 17.59 -28.93 19.17
N ASN A 26 16.64 -29.69 18.63
CA ASN A 26 15.62 -29.19 17.73
C ASN A 26 14.37 -28.65 18.45
N GLU A 27 14.22 -28.92 19.74
CA GLU A 27 13.17 -28.30 20.54
C GLU A 27 13.76 -27.17 21.40
N ASN A 28 13.50 -25.93 20.99
CA ASN A 28 13.82 -24.78 21.83
C ASN A 28 12.79 -24.68 22.98
N PRO A 29 13.15 -25.03 24.22
CA PRO A 29 12.18 -25.02 25.34
C PRO A 29 11.68 -23.61 25.69
N ASN A 30 12.33 -22.56 25.16
CA ASN A 30 11.98 -21.15 25.39
C ASN A 30 11.17 -20.56 24.22
N ALA A 31 10.88 -21.33 23.15
CA ALA A 31 10.04 -20.88 22.06
C ALA A 31 8.92 -21.90 21.81
N PRO A 32 7.66 -21.46 21.73
CA PRO A 32 6.56 -22.39 21.43
C PRO A 32 6.79 -23.03 20.05
N GLN A 33 6.85 -24.35 20.00
CA GLN A 33 7.00 -25.13 18.76
C GLN A 33 5.72 -25.12 17.93
N THR A 34 4.58 -24.91 18.58
CA THR A 34 3.28 -24.76 17.93
C THR A 34 2.54 -23.59 18.55
N VAL A 35 1.95 -22.77 17.70
CA VAL A 35 1.05 -21.67 18.11
C VAL A 35 -0.35 -21.93 17.60
N THR A 36 -1.35 -21.39 18.29
CA THR A 36 -2.73 -21.41 17.81
C THR A 36 -2.85 -20.56 16.53
N ALA A 37 -3.69 -20.97 15.59
CA ALA A 37 -3.74 -20.38 14.25
C ALA A 37 -3.99 -18.87 14.25
N ASN A 38 -4.75 -18.33 15.21
CA ASN A 38 -5.01 -16.88 15.30
C ASN A 38 -3.79 -16.04 15.67
N LEU A 39 -2.74 -16.62 16.28
CA LEU A 39 -1.53 -15.89 16.66
C LEU A 39 -0.60 -15.59 15.46
N TYR A 40 -0.87 -16.17 14.31
CA TYR A 40 -0.19 -15.78 13.06
C TYR A 40 -0.67 -14.43 12.53
N LEU A 41 -1.91 -14.00 12.83
CA LEU A 41 -2.52 -12.79 12.27
C LEU A 41 -1.80 -11.47 12.64
N PRO A 42 -1.39 -11.21 13.89
CA PRO A 42 -0.86 -9.89 14.25
C PRO A 42 0.33 -9.45 13.39
N PRO A 43 1.39 -10.25 13.19
CA PRO A 43 2.51 -9.85 12.33
C PRO A 43 2.10 -9.74 10.86
N MET A 44 1.18 -10.59 10.37
CA MET A 44 0.73 -10.52 8.99
C MET A 44 -0.07 -9.26 8.70
N ILE A 45 -0.98 -8.86 9.60
CA ILE A 45 -1.71 -7.58 9.46
C ILE A 45 -0.75 -6.39 9.57
N HIS A 46 0.25 -6.46 10.45
CA HIS A 46 1.27 -5.42 10.54
C HIS A 46 2.00 -5.22 9.21
N TRP A 47 2.52 -6.28 8.61
CA TRP A 47 3.25 -6.21 7.35
C TRP A 47 2.36 -5.93 6.14
N MET A 48 1.10 -6.36 6.15
CA MET A 48 0.11 -5.98 5.14
C MET A 48 0.03 -4.46 4.95
N VAL A 49 0.16 -3.69 6.03
CA VAL A 49 0.06 -2.22 6.00
C VAL A 49 1.44 -1.56 5.93
N THR A 50 2.46 -2.12 6.60
CA THR A 50 3.78 -1.51 6.72
C THR A 50 4.65 -1.73 5.48
N SER A 51 4.55 -2.89 4.80
CA SER A 51 5.36 -3.16 3.61
C SER A 51 5.08 -2.20 2.46
N PRO A 52 3.81 -1.86 2.12
CA PRO A 52 3.53 -0.81 1.14
C PRO A 52 4.14 0.54 1.53
N ALA A 53 4.06 0.92 2.81
CA ALA A 53 4.65 2.17 3.29
C ALA A 53 6.18 2.17 3.20
N PHE A 54 6.83 1.01 3.40
CA PHE A 54 8.27 0.86 3.21
C PHE A 54 8.67 1.10 1.75
N ASP A 55 8.01 0.43 0.79
CA ASP A 55 8.26 0.60 -0.64
C ASP A 55 7.78 1.96 -1.16
N GLY A 56 6.85 2.59 -0.46
CA GLY A 56 6.37 3.93 -0.72
C GLY A 56 7.46 5.00 -0.78
N ARG A 57 8.59 4.81 -0.08
CA ARG A 57 9.78 5.70 -0.19
C ARG A 57 10.34 5.76 -1.62
N PHE A 58 10.07 4.76 -2.43
CA PHE A 58 10.52 4.63 -3.81
C PHE A 58 9.37 4.91 -4.78
N VAL A 59 8.26 4.19 -4.67
CA VAL A 59 7.09 4.30 -5.56
C VAL A 59 6.46 5.69 -5.53
N SER A 60 6.42 6.36 -4.36
CA SER A 60 5.89 7.73 -4.24
C SER A 60 6.63 8.76 -5.09
N ARG A 61 7.84 8.46 -5.51
CA ARG A 61 8.65 9.34 -6.36
C ARG A 61 8.28 9.24 -7.83
N TYR A 62 7.89 8.04 -8.31
CA TYR A 62 7.34 7.87 -9.66
C TYR A 62 6.03 8.62 -9.88
N THR A 63 5.27 8.78 -8.80
CA THR A 63 4.00 9.49 -8.79
C THR A 63 4.11 10.94 -8.31
N GLN A 64 5.32 11.41 -8.06
CA GLN A 64 5.60 12.77 -7.57
C GLN A 64 4.83 13.15 -6.30
N GLN A 65 4.67 12.22 -5.36
CA GLN A 65 4.20 12.56 -4.02
C GLN A 65 5.31 13.23 -3.21
N LEU A 66 6.51 12.68 -3.33
CA LEU A 66 7.74 13.13 -2.69
C LEU A 66 8.91 13.13 -3.67
N THR A 67 9.96 13.90 -3.34
CA THR A 67 11.26 13.89 -4.01
C THR A 67 12.37 14.10 -3.00
N LEU A 68 13.61 13.77 -3.38
CA LEU A 68 14.79 14.06 -2.56
C LEU A 68 15.38 15.42 -2.95
N PRO A 69 15.59 16.35 -1.99
CA PRO A 69 16.38 17.55 -2.24
C PRO A 69 17.86 17.16 -2.39
N GLY A 70 18.47 17.48 -3.49
CA GLY A 70 19.87 17.12 -3.71
C GLY A 70 20.56 17.97 -4.74
N THR A 71 21.90 17.85 -4.81
CA THR A 71 22.74 18.44 -5.84
C THR A 71 22.82 17.56 -7.09
N VAL A 72 22.38 16.32 -6.99
CA VAL A 72 22.32 15.34 -8.08
C VAL A 72 20.93 14.72 -8.09
N LEU A 73 20.34 14.61 -9.26
CA LEU A 73 19.04 13.97 -9.43
C LEU A 73 19.15 12.49 -9.06
N SER A 74 18.24 12.04 -8.21
CA SER A 74 18.18 10.66 -7.76
C SER A 74 17.65 9.73 -8.87
N THR A 75 18.15 8.49 -8.90
CA THR A 75 17.69 7.44 -9.81
C THR A 75 16.16 7.32 -9.83
N TRP A 76 15.53 7.30 -8.66
CA TRP A 76 14.07 7.14 -8.53
C TRP A 76 13.29 8.38 -8.98
N ASP A 77 13.80 9.59 -8.72
CA ASP A 77 13.18 10.83 -9.21
C ASP A 77 13.26 10.96 -10.73
N ARG A 78 14.20 10.26 -11.36
CA ARG A 78 14.36 10.14 -12.82
C ARG A 78 13.59 8.94 -13.39
N MET A 79 12.62 8.39 -12.65
CA MET A 79 11.89 7.17 -13.01
C MET A 79 12.78 5.95 -13.31
N GLY A 80 13.98 5.92 -12.73
CA GLY A 80 14.93 4.82 -12.87
C GLY A 80 14.77 3.76 -11.80
N TYR A 81 15.62 2.76 -11.88
CA TYR A 81 15.69 1.66 -10.94
C TYR A 81 17.15 1.26 -10.71
N ASP A 82 17.53 0.95 -9.48
CA ASP A 82 18.83 0.37 -9.19
C ASP A 82 18.75 -1.15 -9.31
N PRO A 83 19.36 -1.75 -10.36
CA PRO A 83 19.23 -3.18 -10.63
C PRO A 83 19.98 -4.07 -9.63
N SER A 84 20.87 -3.51 -8.82
CA SER A 84 21.67 -4.26 -7.82
C SER A 84 21.14 -4.15 -6.41
N SER A 85 19.95 -3.55 -6.23
CA SER A 85 19.37 -3.21 -4.94
C SER A 85 18.04 -3.92 -4.71
N ASP A 86 17.76 -4.26 -3.45
CA ASP A 86 16.44 -4.74 -3.00
C ASP A 86 15.46 -3.56 -2.70
N ASN A 87 15.85 -2.33 -3.01
CA ASN A 87 14.99 -1.16 -2.81
C ASN A 87 13.71 -1.25 -3.66
N GLY A 88 12.56 -0.99 -3.04
CA GLY A 88 11.25 -1.13 -3.68
C GLY A 88 10.73 -2.57 -3.78
N ALA A 89 11.42 -3.53 -3.17
CA ALA A 89 11.04 -4.94 -3.18
C ALA A 89 10.78 -5.53 -1.78
N GLN A 90 10.45 -4.69 -0.79
CA GLN A 90 10.08 -5.15 0.55
C GLN A 90 8.82 -6.01 0.50
N MET A 91 7.82 -5.61 -0.28
CA MET A 91 6.60 -6.40 -0.44
C MET A 91 6.87 -7.78 -1.06
N TRP A 92 7.77 -7.88 -2.03
CA TRP A 92 8.20 -9.17 -2.58
C TRP A 92 8.75 -10.09 -1.50
N ARG A 93 9.69 -9.57 -0.69
CA ARG A 93 10.28 -10.30 0.42
C ARG A 93 9.22 -10.76 1.43
N ASP A 94 8.31 -9.86 1.83
CA ASP A 94 7.35 -10.15 2.88
C ASP A 94 6.32 -11.18 2.43
N TYR A 95 5.78 -11.06 1.22
CA TYR A 95 4.74 -11.96 0.73
C TYR A 95 5.24 -13.34 0.33
N TYR A 96 6.51 -13.48 -0.10
CA TYR A 96 7.07 -14.80 -0.40
C TYR A 96 7.79 -15.44 0.79
N TRP A 97 8.31 -14.66 1.71
CA TRP A 97 9.14 -15.19 2.78
C TRP A 97 8.62 -14.86 4.19
N SER A 98 8.52 -13.59 4.59
CA SER A 98 8.29 -13.23 5.99
C SER A 98 6.93 -13.68 6.52
N PHE A 99 5.86 -13.50 5.74
CA PHE A 99 4.56 -13.98 6.15
C PHE A 99 3.90 -14.99 5.20
N GLY A 100 4.38 -15.15 3.98
CA GLY A 100 3.77 -16.07 3.01
C GLY A 100 3.74 -17.51 3.52
N GLN A 101 4.83 -18.02 4.07
CA GLN A 101 4.86 -19.35 4.69
C GLN A 101 3.96 -19.44 5.91
N ASN A 102 3.99 -18.44 6.78
CA ASN A 102 3.12 -18.38 7.96
C ASN A 102 1.64 -18.30 7.58
N LEU A 103 1.33 -17.61 6.48
CA LEU A 103 -0.05 -17.54 5.95
C LEU A 103 -0.56 -18.90 5.47
N VAL A 104 0.29 -19.66 4.77
CA VAL A 104 -0.06 -21.04 4.34
C VAL A 104 -0.31 -21.93 5.55
N ASP A 105 0.57 -21.90 6.55
CA ASP A 105 0.43 -22.70 7.77
C ASP A 105 -0.82 -22.31 8.57
N MET A 106 -1.09 -21.01 8.71
CA MET A 106 -2.30 -20.51 9.35
C MET A 106 -3.57 -21.01 8.63
N MET A 107 -3.61 -20.89 7.29
CA MET A 107 -4.77 -21.31 6.52
C MET A 107 -5.01 -22.82 6.62
N ASN A 108 -3.95 -23.65 6.54
CA ASN A 108 -4.05 -25.10 6.70
C ASN A 108 -4.57 -25.50 8.09
N LYS A 109 -4.09 -24.84 9.15
CA LYS A 109 -4.59 -25.04 10.51
C LYS A 109 -6.05 -24.60 10.66
N ALA A 110 -6.38 -23.42 10.12
CA ALA A 110 -7.75 -22.90 10.16
C ALA A 110 -8.74 -23.84 9.46
N GLU A 111 -8.36 -24.38 8.31
CA GLU A 111 -9.18 -25.36 7.57
C GLU A 111 -9.34 -26.67 8.35
N ALA A 112 -8.25 -27.23 8.88
CA ALA A 112 -8.27 -28.47 9.67
C ALA A 112 -9.08 -28.34 10.97
N GLU A 113 -9.12 -27.14 11.56
CA GLU A 113 -9.90 -26.81 12.76
C GLU A 113 -11.32 -26.31 12.43
N GLU A 114 -11.73 -26.28 11.16
CA GLU A 114 -13.01 -25.72 10.69
C GLU A 114 -13.25 -24.26 11.14
N ARG A 115 -12.18 -23.46 11.27
CA ARG A 115 -12.21 -22.03 11.60
C ARG A 115 -12.37 -21.20 10.33
N TRP A 116 -13.56 -21.24 9.81
CA TRP A 116 -13.88 -20.61 8.53
C TRP A 116 -13.73 -19.09 8.54
N ASP A 117 -13.94 -18.47 9.69
CA ASP A 117 -13.71 -17.05 9.92
C ASP A 117 -12.22 -16.68 9.74
N LEU A 118 -11.31 -17.47 10.34
CA LEU A 118 -9.87 -17.25 10.22
C LEU A 118 -9.36 -17.62 8.82
N LEU A 119 -9.87 -18.70 8.23
CA LEU A 119 -9.54 -19.09 6.85
C LEU A 119 -9.93 -18.00 5.87
N GLY A 120 -11.13 -17.41 6.01
CA GLY A 120 -11.58 -16.30 5.17
C GLY A 120 -10.68 -15.06 5.28
N VAL A 121 -10.25 -14.70 6.49
CA VAL A 121 -9.27 -13.61 6.67
C VAL A 121 -7.93 -13.98 6.01
N GLY A 122 -7.45 -15.20 6.17
CA GLY A 122 -6.23 -15.67 5.50
C GLY A 122 -6.30 -15.56 3.97
N GLN A 123 -7.42 -15.94 3.38
CA GLN A 123 -7.66 -15.83 1.94
C GLN A 123 -7.66 -14.35 1.48
N ILE A 124 -8.20 -13.42 2.28
CA ILE A 124 -8.13 -11.98 2.00
C ILE A 124 -6.67 -11.49 2.03
N LEU A 125 -5.89 -11.86 3.05
CA LEU A 125 -4.48 -11.49 3.14
C LEU A 125 -3.67 -12.02 1.96
N LYS A 126 -3.96 -13.25 1.52
CA LYS A 126 -3.33 -13.86 0.34
C LYS A 126 -3.71 -13.10 -0.94
N ALA A 127 -4.98 -12.79 -1.11
CA ALA A 127 -5.47 -11.99 -2.24
C ALA A 127 -4.85 -10.58 -2.27
N TRP A 128 -4.76 -9.93 -1.10
CA TRP A 128 -4.07 -8.64 -0.95
C TRP A 128 -2.63 -8.73 -1.44
N GLY A 129 -1.88 -9.73 -0.97
CA GLY A 129 -0.49 -9.93 -1.38
C GLY A 129 -0.33 -10.10 -2.89
N TRP A 130 -1.14 -10.97 -3.50
CA TRP A 130 -1.07 -11.19 -4.96
C TRP A 130 -1.45 -9.94 -5.74
N GLN A 131 -2.47 -9.19 -5.30
CA GLN A 131 -2.85 -7.94 -5.95
C GLN A 131 -1.70 -6.93 -5.90
N GLN A 132 -1.14 -6.70 -4.72
CA GLN A 132 -0.04 -5.73 -4.54
C GLN A 132 1.20 -6.12 -5.36
N LEU A 133 1.58 -7.40 -5.32
CA LEU A 133 2.76 -7.88 -6.06
C LEU A 133 2.56 -7.77 -7.57
N THR A 134 1.42 -8.22 -8.09
CA THR A 134 1.19 -8.18 -9.54
C THR A 134 1.03 -6.74 -10.05
N ASP A 135 0.47 -5.84 -9.23
CA ASP A 135 0.38 -4.42 -9.55
C ASP A 135 1.74 -3.74 -9.62
N LEU A 136 2.70 -4.17 -8.80
CA LEU A 136 4.05 -3.63 -8.81
C LEU A 136 4.93 -4.26 -9.90
N HIS A 137 4.85 -5.58 -10.08
CA HIS A 137 5.84 -6.34 -10.84
C HIS A 137 5.33 -6.86 -12.20
N GLY A 138 4.01 -6.98 -12.38
CA GLY A 138 3.39 -7.62 -13.54
C GLY A 138 3.31 -9.13 -13.37
N GLU A 139 4.14 -9.88 -14.09
CA GLU A 139 4.30 -11.31 -13.93
C GLU A 139 4.87 -11.61 -12.55
N ILE A 140 4.27 -12.57 -11.82
CA ILE A 140 4.68 -12.99 -10.47
C ILE A 140 4.55 -14.51 -10.29
N ILE A 141 5.16 -15.07 -9.27
CA ILE A 141 5.07 -16.51 -8.96
C ILE A 141 3.82 -16.73 -8.09
N VAL A 142 2.81 -17.41 -8.61
CA VAL A 142 1.56 -17.70 -7.89
C VAL A 142 1.37 -19.20 -7.70
N LYS A 143 1.38 -20.00 -8.78
CA LYS A 143 1.11 -21.44 -8.74
C LYS A 143 2.17 -22.23 -7.98
N GLU A 144 3.41 -21.83 -8.13
CA GLU A 144 4.56 -22.50 -7.50
C GLU A 144 5.01 -21.79 -6.22
N ALA A 145 4.31 -20.73 -5.82
CA ALA A 145 4.69 -19.94 -4.64
C ALA A 145 4.73 -20.82 -3.38
N ILE A 146 5.82 -20.68 -2.62
CA ILE A 146 6.00 -21.32 -1.31
C ILE A 146 6.04 -22.87 -1.40
N ASP A 147 6.30 -23.42 -2.57
CA ASP A 147 6.56 -24.84 -2.74
C ASP A 147 7.99 -25.17 -2.26
N GLN A 148 8.10 -25.78 -1.08
CA GLN A 148 9.38 -26.11 -0.44
C GLN A 148 10.18 -27.22 -1.17
N THR A 149 9.59 -27.87 -2.16
CA THR A 149 10.26 -28.88 -2.97
C THR A 149 11.03 -28.30 -4.15
N LYS A 150 10.84 -27.01 -4.44
CA LYS A 150 11.44 -26.29 -5.56
C LYS A 150 12.53 -25.31 -5.12
N PHE A 151 13.53 -25.16 -5.98
CA PHE A 151 14.61 -24.16 -5.82
C PHE A 151 14.56 -23.07 -6.89
N THR A 152 13.82 -23.30 -7.97
CA THR A 152 13.56 -22.36 -9.05
C THR A 152 12.08 -22.38 -9.39
N PHE A 153 11.54 -21.23 -9.80
CA PHE A 153 10.10 -21.00 -9.92
C PHE A 153 9.76 -20.36 -11.26
N ASN A 154 8.65 -20.78 -11.84
CA ASN A 154 8.10 -20.16 -13.03
C ASN A 154 7.18 -18.98 -12.66
N TYR A 155 7.27 -17.91 -13.43
CA TYR A 155 6.36 -16.77 -13.29
C TYR A 155 5.04 -17.07 -13.99
N ASP A 156 3.96 -16.68 -13.36
CA ASP A 156 2.61 -16.67 -13.93
C ASP A 156 2.31 -15.31 -14.56
N SER A 157 1.38 -15.30 -15.53
CA SER A 157 0.93 -14.06 -16.16
C SER A 157 0.19 -13.17 -15.18
N GLN A 158 0.23 -11.86 -15.41
CA GLN A 158 -0.54 -10.91 -14.62
C GLN A 158 -2.04 -11.19 -14.70
N GLU A 159 -2.55 -11.60 -15.85
CA GLU A 159 -3.95 -12.00 -16.01
C GLU A 159 -4.35 -13.12 -15.05
N TYR A 160 -3.53 -14.18 -14.96
CA TYR A 160 -3.77 -15.27 -14.03
C TYR A 160 -3.77 -14.79 -12.57
N ALA A 161 -2.82 -13.93 -12.19
CA ALA A 161 -2.75 -13.39 -10.84
C ALA A 161 -4.01 -12.58 -10.48
N TYR A 162 -4.54 -11.77 -11.40
CA TYR A 162 -5.79 -11.03 -11.21
C TYR A 162 -7.00 -11.95 -11.02
N GLN A 163 -7.10 -13.03 -11.82
CA GLN A 163 -8.17 -14.02 -11.68
C GLN A 163 -8.08 -14.79 -10.36
N GLU A 164 -6.88 -15.13 -9.92
CA GLU A 164 -6.66 -15.80 -8.63
C GLU A 164 -7.03 -14.90 -7.45
N VAL A 165 -6.75 -13.60 -7.52
CA VAL A 165 -7.23 -12.62 -6.54
C VAL A 165 -8.75 -12.64 -6.43
N GLN A 166 -9.47 -12.60 -7.56
CA GLN A 166 -10.93 -12.66 -7.58
C GLN A 166 -11.45 -13.98 -6.99
N ARG A 167 -10.81 -15.11 -7.33
CA ARG A 167 -11.18 -16.43 -6.80
C ARG A 167 -11.06 -16.47 -5.27
N LEU A 168 -9.90 -16.04 -4.75
CA LEU A 168 -9.64 -16.02 -3.31
C LEU A 168 -10.61 -15.12 -2.55
N LEU A 169 -10.91 -13.93 -3.07
CA LEU A 169 -11.85 -13.00 -2.43
C LEU A 169 -13.28 -13.56 -2.38
N ASN A 170 -13.73 -14.21 -3.46
CA ASN A 170 -15.05 -14.84 -3.49
C ASN A 170 -15.14 -16.02 -2.52
N GLU A 171 -14.08 -16.81 -2.38
CA GLU A 171 -14.02 -17.89 -1.39
C GLU A 171 -13.96 -17.34 0.04
N ALA A 172 -13.18 -16.30 0.27
CA ALA A 172 -13.10 -15.63 1.57
C ALA A 172 -14.47 -15.13 2.04
N ILE A 173 -15.23 -14.48 1.16
CA ILE A 173 -16.59 -14.00 1.46
C ILE A 173 -17.49 -15.18 1.88
N LYS A 174 -17.44 -16.30 1.13
CA LYS A 174 -18.22 -17.50 1.48
C LYS A 174 -17.83 -18.05 2.85
N ASN A 175 -16.53 -18.18 3.14
CA ASN A 175 -16.04 -18.69 4.41
C ASN A 175 -16.40 -17.76 5.59
N LEU A 176 -16.27 -16.44 5.41
CA LEU A 176 -16.66 -15.47 6.43
C LEU A 176 -18.17 -15.42 6.73
N GLN A 177 -19.01 -15.89 5.81
CA GLN A 177 -20.46 -15.99 5.98
C GLN A 177 -20.89 -17.29 6.69
N ARG A 178 -20.01 -18.29 6.81
CA ARG A 178 -20.33 -19.56 7.48
C ARG A 178 -20.59 -19.35 8.96
N THR A 179 -21.47 -20.18 9.50
CA THR A 179 -21.86 -20.20 10.92
C THR A 179 -21.66 -21.57 11.57
N ASP A 180 -21.18 -22.55 10.79
CA ASP A 180 -20.83 -23.90 11.20
C ASP A 180 -19.32 -24.00 11.54
N GLY A 181 -18.92 -25.19 12.00
CA GLY A 181 -17.55 -25.45 12.43
C GLY A 181 -17.18 -24.76 13.74
N ALA A 182 -15.93 -24.34 13.85
CA ALA A 182 -15.40 -23.69 15.06
C ALA A 182 -15.32 -22.15 14.92
N VAL A 183 -16.23 -21.53 14.17
CA VAL A 183 -16.31 -20.08 14.01
C VAL A 183 -16.51 -19.40 15.36
N ASP A 184 -15.60 -18.48 15.73
CA ASP A 184 -15.63 -17.79 17.03
C ASP A 184 -15.01 -16.39 16.93
N GLN A 185 -15.83 -15.35 17.07
CA GLN A 185 -15.39 -13.96 17.02
C GLN A 185 -14.34 -13.64 18.08
N ALA A 186 -14.46 -14.17 19.30
CA ALA A 186 -13.52 -13.90 20.38
C ALA A 186 -12.14 -14.53 20.10
N TYR A 187 -12.12 -15.69 19.44
CA TYR A 187 -10.89 -16.32 19.00
C TYR A 187 -10.20 -15.52 17.89
N LEU A 188 -10.95 -15.10 16.87
CA LEU A 188 -10.44 -14.28 15.79
C LEU A 188 -9.90 -12.93 16.31
N ALA A 189 -10.64 -12.29 17.22
CA ALA A 189 -10.31 -10.98 17.80
C ALA A 189 -8.94 -10.95 18.50
N ARG A 190 -8.47 -12.08 19.06
CA ARG A 190 -7.16 -12.14 19.72
C ARG A 190 -6.01 -11.86 18.76
N GLY A 191 -6.15 -12.24 17.49
CA GLY A 191 -5.14 -11.99 16.45
C GLY A 191 -5.46 -10.80 15.56
N ASP A 192 -6.71 -10.45 15.40
CA ASP A 192 -7.17 -9.41 14.48
C ASP A 192 -6.98 -8.00 15.06
N LYS A 193 -5.88 -7.35 14.69
CA LYS A 193 -5.53 -5.98 15.10
C LYS A 193 -6.18 -4.90 14.24
N MET A 194 -6.94 -5.28 13.20
CA MET A 194 -7.60 -4.33 12.31
C MET A 194 -9.08 -4.15 12.66
N TYR A 195 -9.83 -5.24 12.78
CA TYR A 195 -11.28 -5.22 12.96
C TYR A 195 -11.77 -5.93 14.22
N ASN A 196 -10.84 -6.38 15.08
CA ASN A 196 -11.19 -7.05 16.34
C ASN A 196 -12.18 -8.22 16.18
N GLY A 197 -11.96 -9.03 15.14
CA GLY A 197 -12.77 -10.21 14.84
C GLY A 197 -14.10 -9.93 14.15
N ASP A 198 -14.38 -8.70 13.75
CA ASP A 198 -15.61 -8.36 13.02
C ASP A 198 -15.57 -8.89 11.58
N ARG A 199 -16.20 -10.04 11.37
CA ARG A 199 -16.31 -10.69 10.06
C ARG A 199 -17.05 -9.83 9.03
N THR A 200 -18.01 -9.02 9.46
CA THR A 200 -18.78 -8.16 8.56
C THR A 200 -17.86 -7.08 7.94
N LYS A 201 -16.95 -6.52 8.71
CA LYS A 201 -15.95 -5.58 8.21
C LYS A 201 -14.95 -6.26 7.26
N TRP A 202 -14.54 -7.49 7.55
CA TRP A 202 -13.69 -8.26 6.63
C TRP A 202 -14.38 -8.57 5.32
N ILE A 203 -15.69 -8.92 5.33
CA ILE A 203 -16.50 -9.10 4.11
C ILE A 203 -16.56 -7.79 3.31
N LYS A 204 -16.80 -6.65 3.97
CA LYS A 204 -16.79 -5.34 3.32
C LYS A 204 -15.42 -5.03 2.71
N PHE A 205 -14.32 -5.34 3.42
CA PHE A 205 -12.97 -5.19 2.90
C PHE A 205 -12.74 -6.06 1.65
N ALA A 206 -13.18 -7.31 1.65
CA ALA A 206 -13.07 -8.19 0.49
C ALA A 206 -13.82 -7.64 -0.73
N TYR A 207 -15.01 -7.10 -0.55
CA TYR A 207 -15.74 -6.41 -1.63
C TYR A 207 -15.02 -5.14 -2.11
N GLY A 208 -14.40 -4.38 -1.21
CA GLY A 208 -13.56 -3.24 -1.57
C GLY A 208 -12.37 -3.65 -2.44
N MET A 209 -11.69 -4.74 -2.09
CA MET A 209 -10.62 -5.29 -2.92
C MET A 209 -11.11 -5.78 -4.29
N LEU A 210 -12.29 -6.43 -4.34
CA LEU A 210 -12.91 -6.82 -5.61
C LEU A 210 -13.20 -5.59 -6.48
N ALA A 211 -13.68 -4.50 -5.89
CA ALA A 211 -13.93 -3.26 -6.61
C ALA A 211 -12.64 -2.67 -7.22
N LEU A 212 -11.54 -2.64 -6.45
CA LEU A 212 -10.23 -2.19 -6.95
C LEU A 212 -9.74 -3.10 -8.08
N ASN A 213 -9.73 -4.40 -7.86
CA ASN A 213 -9.30 -5.38 -8.87
C ASN A 213 -10.09 -5.23 -10.18
N LEU A 214 -11.42 -5.17 -10.11
CA LEU A 214 -12.30 -5.01 -11.28
C LEU A 214 -12.10 -3.65 -11.96
N ASN A 215 -11.84 -2.57 -11.20
CA ASN A 215 -11.62 -1.24 -11.76
C ASN A 215 -10.30 -1.14 -12.53
N HIS A 216 -9.29 -1.93 -12.16
CA HIS A 216 -8.03 -1.98 -12.89
C HIS A 216 -8.18 -2.44 -14.35
N TYR A 217 -9.24 -3.20 -14.67
CA TYR A 217 -9.57 -3.61 -16.04
C TYR A 217 -10.08 -2.44 -16.92
N SER A 218 -10.09 -1.21 -16.45
CA SER A 218 -10.69 -0.06 -17.15
C SER A 218 -10.16 0.20 -18.58
N ASN A 219 -8.99 -0.33 -18.93
CA ASN A 219 -8.43 -0.28 -20.29
C ASN A 219 -8.72 -1.55 -21.11
N LYS A 220 -9.29 -2.60 -20.51
CA LYS A 220 -9.62 -3.85 -21.19
C LYS A 220 -11.02 -3.79 -21.80
N SER A 221 -11.20 -4.44 -22.94
CA SER A 221 -12.52 -4.60 -23.57
C SER A 221 -13.51 -5.37 -22.71
N THR A 222 -13.02 -6.12 -21.71
CA THR A 222 -13.82 -6.87 -20.73
C THR A 222 -14.24 -6.05 -19.52
N TYR A 223 -13.90 -4.76 -19.46
CA TYR A 223 -14.25 -3.89 -18.33
C TYR A 223 -15.76 -3.74 -18.17
N LYS A 224 -16.23 -3.95 -16.93
CA LYS A 224 -17.65 -3.88 -16.58
C LYS A 224 -17.87 -2.91 -15.41
N PRO A 225 -18.07 -1.64 -15.66
CA PRO A 225 -18.22 -0.63 -14.60
C PRO A 225 -19.37 -0.92 -13.65
N ALA A 226 -20.44 -1.57 -14.10
CA ALA A 226 -21.56 -1.97 -13.23
C ALA A 226 -21.14 -3.00 -12.16
N GLU A 227 -20.23 -3.91 -12.47
CA GLU A 227 -19.69 -4.87 -11.48
C GLU A 227 -18.82 -4.17 -10.45
N VAL A 228 -18.04 -3.16 -10.85
CA VAL A 228 -17.26 -2.31 -9.94
C VAL A 228 -18.18 -1.58 -8.96
N ILE A 229 -19.21 -0.89 -9.48
CA ILE A 229 -20.19 -0.16 -8.67
C ILE A 229 -20.87 -1.09 -7.66
N ALA A 230 -21.33 -2.27 -8.12
CA ALA A 230 -21.99 -3.25 -7.27
C ALA A 230 -21.05 -3.80 -6.17
N ALA A 231 -19.76 -3.94 -6.44
CA ALA A 231 -18.77 -4.33 -5.45
C ALA A 231 -18.55 -3.21 -4.41
N VAL A 232 -18.42 -1.94 -4.84
CA VAL A 232 -18.31 -0.80 -3.92
C VAL A 232 -19.55 -0.70 -3.02
N ASP A 233 -20.76 -0.90 -3.54
CA ASP A 233 -22.00 -0.81 -2.77
C ASP A 233 -22.14 -1.89 -1.68
N LYS A 234 -21.42 -3.00 -1.82
CA LYS A 234 -21.30 -4.07 -0.80
C LYS A 234 -20.12 -3.86 0.14
N SER A 235 -19.25 -2.89 -0.14
CA SER A 235 -18.03 -2.64 0.62
C SER A 235 -18.26 -1.64 1.77
N PHE A 236 -17.29 -0.78 2.05
CA PHE A 236 -17.37 0.21 3.12
C PHE A 236 -18.55 1.17 2.92
N SER A 237 -19.26 1.43 4.00
CA SER A 237 -20.44 2.33 4.02
C SER A 237 -20.14 3.71 4.62
N SER A 238 -19.03 3.84 5.35
CA SER A 238 -18.55 5.10 5.94
C SER A 238 -17.09 4.95 6.38
N ASN A 239 -16.46 6.03 6.85
CA ASN A 239 -15.12 6.00 7.45
C ASN A 239 -15.01 5.09 8.69
N ALA A 240 -16.12 4.67 9.29
CA ALA A 240 -16.10 3.70 10.39
C ALA A 240 -15.70 2.29 9.94
N ASP A 241 -15.75 2.02 8.63
CA ASP A 241 -15.32 0.76 8.02
C ASP A 241 -13.86 0.79 7.55
N ASP A 242 -13.20 1.96 7.58
CA ASP A 242 -11.81 2.12 7.11
C ASP A 242 -10.90 1.06 7.73
N ALA A 243 -10.09 0.42 6.91
CA ALA A 243 -9.12 -0.57 7.33
C ALA A 243 -7.86 0.11 7.86
N LEU A 244 -7.80 0.29 9.16
CA LEU A 244 -6.75 1.08 9.83
C LEU A 244 -5.93 0.22 10.78
N LEU A 245 -4.61 0.25 10.61
CA LEU A 245 -3.68 -0.31 11.59
C LEU A 245 -3.38 0.74 12.67
N THR A 246 -3.53 0.35 13.93
CA THR A 246 -3.22 1.18 15.10
C THR A 246 -1.83 0.86 15.61
N TYR A 247 -1.08 1.90 15.98
CA TYR A 247 0.27 1.80 16.53
C TYR A 247 0.28 2.23 18.00
N PRO A 248 0.52 1.31 18.95
CA PRO A 248 0.55 1.64 20.38
C PRO A 248 1.75 2.49 20.80
N ASN A 249 2.86 2.45 20.04
CA ASN A 249 4.12 3.14 20.35
C ASN A 249 4.70 2.73 21.71
N THR A 250 4.79 1.42 21.94
CA THR A 250 5.40 0.85 23.15
C THR A 250 6.87 0.48 22.94
N ASN A 251 7.27 0.26 21.68
CA ASN A 251 8.63 -0.02 21.24
C ASN A 251 8.81 0.43 19.78
N ASN A 252 10.03 0.35 19.25
CA ASN A 252 10.34 0.81 17.90
C ASN A 252 9.60 0.05 16.78
N ASP A 253 9.17 -1.19 17.03
CA ASP A 253 8.55 -2.02 15.99
C ASP A 253 7.04 -1.76 15.86
N ASP A 254 6.43 -1.17 16.87
CA ASP A 254 5.01 -0.83 16.92
C ASP A 254 4.72 0.68 16.73
N ILE A 255 5.67 1.43 16.22
CA ILE A 255 5.52 2.83 15.78
C ILE A 255 5.12 2.84 14.30
N ASN A 256 4.20 3.75 13.94
CA ASN A 256 3.86 4.01 12.55
C ASN A 256 5.12 4.23 11.69
N PHE A 257 5.21 3.55 10.55
CA PHE A 257 6.36 3.62 9.65
C PHE A 257 6.63 5.05 9.14
N LEU A 258 5.57 5.86 8.95
CA LEU A 258 5.66 7.27 8.58
C LEU A 258 5.91 8.17 9.80
N GLY A 259 5.90 7.62 11.02
CA GLY A 259 6.08 8.36 12.25
C GLY A 259 7.42 9.07 12.34
N ARG A 260 7.43 10.22 13.03
CA ARG A 260 8.60 11.09 13.14
C ARG A 260 9.77 10.44 13.87
N THR A 261 9.50 9.60 14.90
CA THR A 261 10.55 8.91 15.66
C THR A 261 11.34 7.94 14.78
N ARG A 262 10.70 7.29 13.81
CA ARG A 262 11.39 6.43 12.85
C ARG A 262 12.23 7.20 11.82
N GLY A 263 11.92 8.46 11.55
CA GLY A 263 12.71 9.35 10.70
C GLY A 263 12.79 8.95 9.22
N ASN A 264 11.98 8.00 8.77
CA ASN A 264 12.09 7.41 7.42
C ASN A 264 11.89 8.43 6.29
N PHE A 265 11.20 9.55 6.55
CA PHE A 265 10.88 10.58 5.56
C PHE A 265 11.56 11.93 5.83
N GLN A 266 12.50 12.01 6.77
CA GLN A 266 13.19 13.26 7.12
C GLN A 266 13.97 13.91 5.95
N ASN A 267 14.43 13.11 5.01
CA ASN A 267 15.18 13.58 3.84
C ASN A 267 14.29 13.95 2.65
N TYR A 268 12.99 13.64 2.69
CA TYR A 268 12.10 13.87 1.57
C TYR A 268 11.41 15.23 1.65
N ARG A 269 10.98 15.71 0.50
CA ARG A 269 10.17 16.94 0.35
C ARG A 269 8.97 16.64 -0.52
N GLN A 270 7.86 17.33 -0.26
CA GLN A 270 6.70 17.37 -1.13
C GLN A 270 7.06 17.96 -2.49
N THR A 271 6.39 17.50 -3.54
CA THR A 271 6.64 18.01 -4.89
C THR A 271 5.77 19.20 -5.24
N GLN A 272 6.17 19.94 -6.27
CA GLN A 272 5.37 21.04 -6.83
C GLN A 272 4.03 20.52 -7.37
N PHE A 273 3.98 19.29 -7.87
CA PHE A 273 2.77 18.68 -8.37
C PHE A 273 1.70 18.54 -7.27
N VAL A 274 2.01 17.89 -6.13
CA VAL A 274 1.03 17.75 -5.04
C VAL A 274 0.62 19.10 -4.45
N VAL A 275 1.56 20.05 -4.34
CA VAL A 275 1.24 21.40 -3.87
C VAL A 275 0.27 22.09 -4.85
N GLY A 276 0.54 22.00 -6.16
CA GLY A 276 -0.30 22.58 -7.22
C GLY A 276 -1.72 22.05 -7.26
N LEU A 277 -1.92 20.78 -6.89
CA LEU A 277 -3.27 20.19 -6.76
C LEU A 277 -4.07 20.79 -5.59
N MET A 278 -3.40 21.35 -4.57
CA MET A 278 -4.06 21.76 -3.32
C MET A 278 -4.05 23.27 -3.09
N ASN A 279 -3.14 24.02 -3.71
CA ASN A 279 -2.97 25.47 -3.47
C ASN A 279 -3.86 26.36 -4.35
N GLY A 280 -4.77 25.78 -5.12
CA GLY A 280 -5.67 26.49 -6.04
C GLY A 280 -5.18 26.53 -7.49
N THR A 281 -3.94 26.17 -7.79
CA THR A 281 -3.41 26.20 -9.16
C THR A 281 -4.22 25.30 -10.10
N ALA A 282 -4.53 24.07 -9.68
CA ALA A 282 -5.25 23.09 -10.50
C ALA A 282 -6.77 23.35 -10.55
N PHE A 283 -7.33 24.01 -9.56
CA PHE A 283 -8.78 24.11 -9.36
C PHE A 283 -9.27 25.57 -9.24
N GLY A 284 -8.97 26.40 -10.23
CA GLY A 284 -9.59 27.71 -10.41
C GLY A 284 -9.39 28.69 -9.23
N GLY A 285 -8.24 28.65 -8.55
CA GLY A 285 -7.92 29.51 -7.40
C GLY A 285 -8.47 29.01 -6.06
N VAL A 286 -9.17 27.87 -6.02
CA VAL A 286 -9.76 27.31 -4.79
C VAL A 286 -8.70 26.55 -4.01
N VAL A 287 -8.30 27.09 -2.86
CA VAL A 287 -7.33 26.43 -1.96
C VAL A 287 -8.04 25.31 -1.20
N ASP A 288 -7.44 24.12 -1.23
CA ASP A 288 -7.95 22.95 -0.52
C ASP A 288 -7.71 23.09 1.00
N PRO A 289 -8.73 22.96 1.84
CA PRO A 289 -8.57 23.08 3.29
C PRO A 289 -7.67 21.97 3.89
N ARG A 290 -7.46 20.87 3.18
CA ARG A 290 -6.53 19.80 3.59
C ARG A 290 -5.06 20.20 3.44
N LEU A 291 -4.73 21.21 2.63
CA LEU A 291 -3.34 21.64 2.34
C LEU A 291 -2.52 21.82 3.63
N SER A 292 -3.00 22.66 4.55
CA SER A 292 -2.28 22.97 5.78
C SER A 292 -2.32 21.84 6.82
N ARG A 293 -3.17 20.85 6.63
CA ARG A 293 -3.34 19.69 7.55
C ARG A 293 -2.54 18.48 7.09
N MET A 294 -2.18 18.42 5.80
CA MET A 294 -1.42 17.31 5.20
C MET A 294 0.01 17.72 4.89
N LEU A 295 0.22 18.86 4.23
CA LEU A 295 1.54 19.33 3.76
C LEU A 295 2.22 20.25 4.78
N SER A 296 3.54 20.39 4.64
CA SER A 296 4.36 21.27 5.47
C SER A 296 4.69 22.56 4.72
N PRO A 297 4.46 23.76 5.30
CA PRO A 297 4.90 25.01 4.70
C PRO A 297 6.42 25.16 4.78
N SER A 298 7.01 26.00 3.94
CA SER A 298 8.37 26.51 4.11
C SER A 298 8.45 27.38 5.37
N PRO A 299 9.67 27.70 5.89
CA PRO A 299 9.83 28.54 7.09
C PRO A 299 9.17 29.93 7.00
N ASP A 300 8.99 30.49 5.79
CA ASP A 300 8.24 31.74 5.55
C ASP A 300 6.71 31.57 5.52
N GLY A 301 6.21 30.38 5.81
CA GLY A 301 4.78 30.07 5.85
C GLY A 301 4.15 29.73 4.49
N GLN A 302 4.90 29.82 3.39
CA GLN A 302 4.38 29.53 2.05
C GLN A 302 4.47 28.03 1.74
N TYR A 303 3.44 27.47 1.07
CA TYR A 303 3.46 26.09 0.60
C TYR A 303 4.16 25.99 -0.74
N ARG A 304 5.34 25.36 -0.75
CA ARG A 304 6.15 25.09 -1.93
C ARG A 304 6.44 23.61 -2.03
N GLY A 305 6.62 23.14 -3.23
CA GLY A 305 7.15 21.82 -3.53
C GLY A 305 8.44 21.92 -4.33
N LEU A 306 9.13 20.80 -4.48
CA LEU A 306 10.27 20.67 -5.38
C LEU A 306 9.81 20.00 -6.68
N ASP A 307 10.44 20.38 -7.77
CA ASP A 307 10.33 19.68 -9.03
C ASP A 307 11.34 18.52 -9.01
N PRO A 308 10.92 17.27 -9.23
CA PRO A 308 11.83 16.12 -9.26
C PRO A 308 12.88 16.19 -10.37
N ASP A 309 12.60 16.94 -11.44
CA ASP A 309 13.47 17.08 -12.61
C ASP A 309 14.54 18.17 -12.45
N VAL A 310 14.43 18.97 -11.40
CA VAL A 310 15.28 20.15 -11.21
C VAL A 310 16.06 20.05 -9.89
N VAL A 311 17.38 20.20 -9.96
CA VAL A 311 18.25 20.36 -8.79
C VAL A 311 18.07 21.78 -8.23
N GLY A 312 16.89 22.06 -7.65
CA GLY A 312 16.47 23.43 -7.29
C GLY A 312 16.54 23.77 -5.81
N PHE A 313 16.70 22.78 -4.91
CA PHE A 313 16.64 23.01 -3.47
C PHE A 313 17.72 24.01 -2.99
N GLY A 314 18.96 23.86 -3.47
CA GLY A 314 20.07 24.75 -3.11
C GLY A 314 19.98 26.18 -3.69
N ALA A 315 19.13 26.41 -4.69
CA ALA A 315 18.89 27.74 -5.25
C ALA A 315 17.87 28.55 -4.41
N LEU A 316 17.12 27.90 -3.54
CA LEU A 316 16.17 28.54 -2.64
C LEU A 316 16.90 29.08 -1.40
N THR A 317 16.47 30.26 -0.91
CA THR A 317 16.91 30.76 0.40
C THR A 317 16.42 29.80 1.51
N ALA A 318 17.09 29.82 2.67
CA ALA A 318 16.71 28.98 3.80
C ALA A 318 15.23 29.16 4.23
N GLN A 319 14.66 30.36 4.05
CA GLN A 319 13.26 30.66 4.33
C GLN A 319 12.30 30.07 3.29
N GLN A 320 12.76 29.85 2.07
CA GLN A 320 11.96 29.34 0.95
C GLN A 320 12.06 27.82 0.77
N GLN A 321 13.08 27.18 1.33
CA GLN A 321 13.24 25.72 1.23
C GLN A 321 12.04 24.99 1.84
N PRO A 322 11.37 24.09 1.09
CA PRO A 322 10.27 23.32 1.66
C PRO A 322 10.73 22.49 2.85
N ASN A 323 9.95 22.51 3.92
CA ASN A 323 10.16 21.62 5.04
C ASN A 323 9.91 20.15 4.64
N ASN A 324 10.54 19.22 5.37
CA ASN A 324 10.21 17.80 5.26
C ASN A 324 8.79 17.52 5.81
N PRO A 325 8.25 16.29 5.65
CA PRO A 325 6.91 15.95 6.14
C PRO A 325 6.71 16.18 7.64
N TYR A 326 7.80 16.20 8.43
CA TYR A 326 7.76 16.48 9.87
C TYR A 326 7.80 17.99 10.21
N GLY A 327 7.92 18.87 9.24
CA GLY A 327 7.91 20.31 9.44
C GLY A 327 9.28 20.96 9.64
N TYR A 328 10.37 20.34 9.20
CA TYR A 328 11.75 20.88 9.33
C TYR A 328 12.38 21.09 7.96
N ALA A 329 13.16 22.16 7.84
CA ALA A 329 13.96 22.43 6.65
C ALA A 329 15.15 21.48 6.49
N GLY A 330 15.77 21.09 7.61
CA GLY A 330 16.88 20.12 7.67
C GLY A 330 16.41 18.68 7.84
N THR A 331 17.30 17.87 8.39
CA THR A 331 17.02 16.51 8.87
C THR A 331 16.66 16.57 10.35
N GLY A 332 15.45 16.33 10.70
CA GLY A 332 14.98 16.41 12.08
C GLY A 332 13.48 16.23 12.11
N GLY A 333 12.85 16.51 13.24
CA GLY A 333 11.42 16.45 13.32
C GLY A 333 10.83 15.82 14.57
N LEU A 334 11.69 15.34 15.45
CA LEU A 334 11.27 14.62 16.67
C LEU A 334 10.53 15.50 17.68
N GLN A 335 10.76 16.83 17.66
CA GLN A 335 10.27 17.76 18.68
C GLN A 335 8.96 18.44 18.31
N LEU A 336 8.57 18.43 17.05
CA LEU A 336 7.30 19.01 16.60
C LEU A 336 6.20 17.95 16.58
N PRO A 337 4.95 18.34 16.91
CA PRO A 337 3.82 17.48 16.69
C PRO A 337 3.75 17.07 15.21
N GLY A 338 3.50 15.80 14.96
CA GLY A 338 3.22 15.32 13.61
C GLY A 338 1.91 15.90 13.08
N ARG A 339 1.68 15.74 11.80
CA ARG A 339 0.42 16.06 11.13
C ARG A 339 0.01 14.92 10.24
N TYR A 340 -1.28 14.76 10.03
CA TYR A 340 -1.83 13.74 9.14
C TYR A 340 -1.30 12.34 9.51
N LEU A 341 -0.57 11.68 8.63
CA LEU A 341 0.00 10.34 8.84
C LEU A 341 1.43 10.35 9.42
N PHE A 342 2.03 11.52 9.63
CA PHE A 342 3.44 11.67 10.01
C PHE A 342 3.65 11.75 11.53
N ASP A 343 2.82 11.06 12.30
CA ASP A 343 3.00 10.90 13.73
C ASP A 343 3.11 9.43 14.13
N ASP A 344 3.75 9.16 15.26
CA ASP A 344 4.10 7.83 15.72
C ASP A 344 2.88 6.94 15.98
N LYS A 345 1.76 7.52 16.38
CA LYS A 345 0.48 6.84 16.66
C LYS A 345 -0.57 7.05 15.56
N ALA A 346 -0.24 7.79 14.50
CA ALA A 346 -1.19 7.98 13.41
C ALA A 346 -1.57 6.62 12.81
N LYS A 347 -2.88 6.36 12.72
CA LYS A 347 -3.39 5.11 12.17
C LYS A 347 -3.15 5.07 10.67
N LEU A 348 -2.46 4.03 10.21
CA LEU A 348 -2.12 3.87 8.79
C LEU A 348 -3.18 3.03 8.08
N PRO A 349 -3.77 3.52 6.98
CA PRO A 349 -4.79 2.78 6.26
C PRO A 349 -4.20 1.73 5.31
N ALA A 350 -4.90 0.59 5.21
CA ALA A 350 -4.79 -0.34 4.09
C ALA A 350 -5.80 0.02 2.98
N MET A 351 -7.00 0.45 3.36
CA MET A 351 -8.08 0.84 2.45
C MET A 351 -9.02 1.81 3.16
N THR A 352 -9.59 2.78 2.44
CA THR A 352 -10.53 3.76 3.00
C THR A 352 -11.85 3.83 2.24
N TYR A 353 -12.89 4.25 2.93
CA TYR A 353 -14.20 4.52 2.32
C TYR A 353 -14.08 5.56 1.21
N SER A 354 -13.32 6.62 1.45
CA SER A 354 -13.14 7.68 0.47
C SER A 354 -12.49 7.16 -0.83
N GLN A 355 -11.48 6.28 -0.74
CA GLN A 355 -10.87 5.62 -1.89
C GLN A 355 -11.91 4.86 -2.72
N LEU A 356 -12.76 4.06 -2.07
CA LEU A 356 -13.77 3.26 -2.74
C LEU A 356 -14.87 4.12 -3.38
N GLN A 357 -15.22 5.26 -2.78
CA GLN A 357 -16.13 6.21 -3.38
C GLN A 357 -15.54 6.87 -4.65
N PHE A 358 -14.22 7.14 -4.69
CA PHE A 358 -13.55 7.58 -5.93
C PHE A 358 -13.57 6.50 -7.00
N VAL A 359 -13.37 5.22 -6.63
CA VAL A 359 -13.49 4.09 -7.56
C VAL A 359 -14.90 4.00 -8.15
N LYS A 360 -15.93 4.15 -7.32
CA LYS A 360 -17.32 4.21 -7.78
C LYS A 360 -17.56 5.40 -8.71
N ALA A 361 -17.02 6.57 -8.37
CA ALA A 361 -17.15 7.78 -9.19
C ALA A 361 -16.51 7.58 -10.58
N GLU A 362 -15.30 7.02 -10.64
CA GLU A 362 -14.60 6.69 -11.90
C GLU A 362 -15.42 5.69 -12.73
N ALA A 363 -15.86 4.59 -12.13
CA ALA A 363 -16.63 3.55 -12.83
C ALA A 363 -17.98 4.10 -13.37
N ALA A 364 -18.71 4.87 -12.58
CA ALA A 364 -19.95 5.50 -13.00
C ALA A 364 -19.72 6.55 -14.10
N TYR A 365 -18.65 7.35 -14.01
CA TYR A 365 -18.26 8.31 -15.05
C TYR A 365 -18.00 7.59 -16.38
N ARG A 366 -17.25 6.50 -16.38
CA ARG A 366 -16.94 5.68 -17.57
C ARG A 366 -18.18 4.97 -18.12
N ALA A 367 -19.15 4.64 -17.27
CA ALA A 367 -20.45 4.09 -17.68
C ALA A 367 -21.41 5.15 -18.27
N GLY A 368 -21.07 6.44 -18.17
CA GLY A 368 -21.95 7.53 -18.58
C GLY A 368 -23.02 7.91 -17.53
N ASP A 369 -23.04 7.24 -16.37
CA ASP A 369 -23.93 7.58 -15.24
C ASP A 369 -23.37 8.75 -14.43
N LYS A 370 -23.55 9.95 -14.97
CA LYS A 370 -23.00 11.18 -14.40
C LYS A 370 -23.59 11.52 -13.04
N ALA A 371 -24.84 11.15 -12.78
CA ALA A 371 -25.49 11.41 -11.50
C ALA A 371 -24.87 10.60 -10.37
N THR A 372 -24.71 9.27 -10.57
CA THR A 372 -24.01 8.39 -9.63
C THR A 372 -22.53 8.80 -9.48
N ALA A 373 -21.86 9.18 -10.57
CA ALA A 373 -20.48 9.63 -10.54
C ALA A 373 -20.30 10.87 -9.65
N LEU A 374 -21.15 11.90 -9.81
CA LEU A 374 -21.08 13.12 -8.99
C LEU A 374 -21.41 12.86 -7.52
N ALA A 375 -22.42 12.04 -7.23
CA ALA A 375 -22.77 11.69 -5.85
C ALA A 375 -21.62 10.96 -5.15
N ALA A 376 -21.03 9.95 -5.79
CA ALA A 376 -19.89 9.21 -5.26
C ALA A 376 -18.64 10.10 -5.10
N TYR A 377 -18.36 10.95 -6.08
CA TYR A 377 -17.25 11.91 -6.03
C TYR A 377 -17.38 12.89 -4.86
N ARG A 378 -18.56 13.48 -4.66
CA ARG A 378 -18.86 14.38 -3.53
C ARG A 378 -18.66 13.66 -2.19
N ASN A 379 -19.15 12.42 -2.08
CA ASN A 379 -18.96 11.58 -0.89
C ASN A 379 -17.48 11.30 -0.64
N ALA A 380 -16.72 11.00 -1.68
CA ALA A 380 -15.30 10.73 -1.59
C ALA A 380 -14.51 11.93 -1.05
N VAL A 381 -14.72 13.12 -1.60
CA VAL A 381 -14.05 14.35 -1.15
C VAL A 381 -14.47 14.68 0.29
N SER A 382 -15.77 14.63 0.60
CA SER A 382 -16.31 14.90 1.93
C SER A 382 -15.74 13.95 2.99
N SER A 383 -15.75 12.65 2.73
CA SER A 383 -15.25 11.64 3.68
C SER A 383 -13.74 11.70 3.86
N HIS A 384 -12.97 12.09 2.81
CA HIS A 384 -11.54 12.29 2.97
C HIS A 384 -11.20 13.50 3.86
N ILE A 385 -11.98 14.60 3.80
CA ILE A 385 -11.82 15.72 4.74
C ILE A 385 -12.02 15.24 6.18
N ASP A 386 -13.06 14.42 6.44
CA ASP A 386 -13.29 13.84 7.76
C ASP A 386 -12.16 12.87 8.18
N PHE A 387 -11.63 12.09 7.23
CA PHE A 387 -10.48 11.23 7.46
C PHE A 387 -9.24 12.03 7.90
N VAL A 388 -8.92 13.13 7.22
CA VAL A 388 -7.80 14.02 7.57
C VAL A 388 -7.97 14.57 8.98
N ASN A 389 -9.17 15.05 9.33
CA ASN A 389 -9.46 15.51 10.68
C ASN A 389 -9.25 14.42 11.72
N ALA A 390 -9.74 13.20 11.45
CA ALA A 390 -9.57 12.08 12.36
C ALA A 390 -8.09 11.69 12.55
N ARG A 391 -7.28 11.69 11.47
CA ARG A 391 -5.84 11.39 11.58
C ARG A 391 -5.09 12.44 12.39
N ASN A 392 -5.46 13.70 12.25
CA ASN A 392 -4.86 14.79 13.03
C ASN A 392 -5.21 14.75 14.54
N LEU A 393 -6.04 13.82 14.99
CA LEU A 393 -6.36 13.59 16.41
C LEU A 393 -5.67 12.33 16.99
N ASP A 394 -5.02 11.52 16.17
CA ASP A 394 -4.54 10.20 16.58
C ASP A 394 -3.47 10.21 17.69
N ASN A 395 -2.72 11.26 17.86
CA ASN A 395 -1.68 11.36 18.90
C ASN A 395 -1.66 12.73 19.59
N ASN A 396 -2.80 13.31 19.89
CA ASN A 396 -2.89 14.67 20.44
C ASN A 396 -2.12 15.69 19.59
N GLN A 397 -2.18 15.52 18.26
CA GLN A 397 -1.52 16.42 17.34
C GLN A 397 -2.13 17.81 17.43
N ASN A 398 -1.29 18.85 17.43
CA ASN A 398 -1.75 20.24 17.52
C ASN A 398 -2.24 20.82 16.18
N ALA A 399 -2.54 19.98 15.20
CA ALA A 399 -3.06 20.43 13.93
C ALA A 399 -4.49 20.99 14.08
N THR A 400 -4.71 22.19 13.56
CA THR A 400 -6.05 22.79 13.51
C THR A 400 -6.97 21.93 12.66
N GLN A 401 -8.13 21.61 13.18
CA GLN A 401 -9.15 20.85 12.47
C GLN A 401 -9.74 21.69 11.33
N ILE A 402 -10.10 21.02 10.22
CA ILE A 402 -10.92 21.63 9.16
C ILE A 402 -12.33 21.81 9.74
N THR A 403 -12.81 23.04 9.79
CA THR A 403 -14.13 23.35 10.34
C THR A 403 -15.24 22.89 9.40
N ALA A 404 -16.47 22.77 9.94
CA ALA A 404 -17.63 22.47 9.13
C ALA A 404 -17.89 23.56 8.05
N ALA A 405 -17.59 24.82 8.37
CA ALA A 405 -17.73 25.94 7.43
C ALA A 405 -16.70 25.86 6.28
N GLU A 406 -15.42 25.59 6.57
CA GLU A 406 -14.38 25.38 5.54
C GLU A 406 -14.75 24.20 4.62
N LYS A 407 -15.18 23.07 5.21
CA LYS A 407 -15.63 21.89 4.45
C LYS A 407 -16.81 22.22 3.56
N ALA A 408 -17.83 22.89 4.10
CA ALA A 408 -19.03 23.26 3.35
C ALA A 408 -18.71 24.22 2.20
N ALA A 409 -17.87 25.24 2.44
CA ALA A 409 -17.43 26.19 1.41
C ALA A 409 -16.65 25.50 0.29
N PHE A 410 -15.73 24.57 0.63
CA PHE A 410 -14.97 23.81 -0.35
C PHE A 410 -15.88 22.92 -1.23
N LEU A 411 -16.82 22.19 -0.61
CA LEU A 411 -17.75 21.32 -1.33
C LEU A 411 -18.83 22.09 -2.11
N ALA A 412 -19.05 23.37 -1.81
CA ALA A 412 -19.98 24.23 -2.56
C ALA A 412 -19.33 24.91 -3.76
N SER A 413 -18.01 24.88 -3.89
CA SER A 413 -17.29 25.46 -5.03
C SER A 413 -17.50 24.61 -6.28
N PRO A 414 -18.04 25.18 -7.40
CA PRO A 414 -18.22 24.43 -8.64
C PRO A 414 -16.90 23.96 -9.29
N ALA A 415 -15.78 24.62 -8.99
CA ALA A 415 -14.46 24.19 -9.45
C ALA A 415 -14.03 22.86 -8.79
N ILE A 416 -14.55 22.56 -7.61
CA ILE A 416 -14.28 21.32 -6.87
C ILE A 416 -15.40 20.31 -7.11
N VAL A 417 -16.65 20.66 -6.78
CA VAL A 417 -17.82 19.79 -6.94
C VAL A 417 -18.84 20.53 -7.81
N PRO A 418 -18.93 20.21 -9.10
CA PRO A 418 -19.89 20.87 -9.98
C PRO A 418 -21.33 20.63 -9.52
N THR A 419 -22.20 21.60 -9.79
CA THR A 419 -23.65 21.51 -9.47
C THR A 419 -24.40 20.65 -10.48
N ASP A 420 -23.97 20.68 -11.75
CA ASP A 420 -24.48 19.85 -12.82
C ASP A 420 -23.64 18.59 -12.98
N PRO A 421 -24.23 17.38 -12.85
CA PRO A 421 -23.50 16.12 -13.07
C PRO A 421 -22.79 16.03 -14.43
N GLY A 422 -23.33 16.68 -15.47
CA GLY A 422 -22.74 16.74 -16.80
C GLY A 422 -21.39 17.44 -16.85
N GLN A 423 -21.10 18.30 -15.87
CA GLN A 423 -19.85 19.07 -15.78
C GLN A 423 -18.74 18.36 -14.98
N LEU A 424 -19.04 17.21 -14.35
CA LEU A 424 -18.01 16.44 -13.66
C LEU A 424 -16.99 15.91 -14.67
N THR A 425 -15.71 16.03 -14.34
CA THR A 425 -14.59 15.62 -15.18
C THR A 425 -13.79 14.50 -14.55
N LEU A 426 -13.12 13.70 -15.39
CA LEU A 426 -12.19 12.69 -14.91
C LEU A 426 -10.98 13.34 -14.22
N THR A 427 -10.58 14.53 -14.65
CA THR A 427 -9.56 15.37 -13.98
C THR A 427 -9.89 15.60 -12.51
N GLN A 428 -11.15 16.02 -12.21
CA GLN A 428 -11.59 16.23 -10.81
C GLN A 428 -11.56 14.91 -10.03
N ILE A 429 -12.11 13.84 -10.58
CA ILE A 429 -12.16 12.53 -9.89
C ILE A 429 -10.75 12.04 -9.54
N MET A 430 -9.86 11.97 -10.52
CA MET A 430 -8.55 11.34 -10.34
C MET A 430 -7.56 12.21 -9.58
N SER A 431 -7.60 13.53 -9.76
CA SER A 431 -6.77 14.44 -8.96
C SER A 431 -7.17 14.46 -7.49
N GLN A 432 -8.47 14.40 -7.19
CA GLN A 432 -8.94 14.32 -5.81
C GLN A 432 -8.71 12.93 -5.20
N LYS A 433 -8.76 11.85 -5.99
CA LYS A 433 -8.34 10.51 -5.58
C LYS A 433 -6.83 10.49 -5.26
N TYR A 434 -6.00 11.17 -6.06
CA TYR A 434 -4.57 11.33 -5.80
C TYR A 434 -4.31 11.95 -4.42
N ILE A 435 -4.97 13.08 -4.11
CA ILE A 435 -4.87 13.73 -2.80
C ILE A 435 -5.30 12.78 -1.68
N ALA A 436 -6.39 12.04 -1.87
CA ALA A 436 -6.92 11.13 -0.86
C ALA A 436 -6.00 9.93 -0.56
N GLN A 437 -5.18 9.51 -1.52
CA GLN A 437 -4.24 8.40 -1.39
C GLN A 437 -2.82 8.85 -1.05
N TRP A 438 -2.57 10.15 -0.95
CA TRP A 438 -1.24 10.69 -0.69
C TRP A 438 -0.62 10.11 0.58
N MET A 439 0.60 9.58 0.46
CA MET A 439 1.46 9.00 1.49
C MET A 439 1.06 7.63 2.06
N TRP A 440 -0.06 7.02 1.64
CA TRP A 440 -0.40 5.67 2.09
C TRP A 440 -0.81 4.74 0.93
N GLY A 441 -1.52 5.25 -0.05
CA GLY A 441 -2.02 4.49 -1.20
C GLY A 441 -1.06 4.45 -2.38
N HIS A 442 0.26 4.36 -2.15
CA HIS A 442 1.30 4.51 -3.17
C HIS A 442 1.11 3.59 -4.38
N ASN A 443 0.79 2.32 -4.13
CA ASN A 443 0.69 1.30 -5.19
C ASN A 443 -0.57 1.52 -6.04
N GLU A 444 -1.71 1.75 -5.39
CA GLU A 444 -2.97 2.02 -6.07
C GLU A 444 -2.91 3.34 -6.86
N LEU A 445 -2.34 4.38 -6.26
CA LEU A 445 -2.15 5.66 -6.92
C LEU A 445 -1.24 5.52 -8.14
N TRP A 446 -0.17 4.73 -8.04
CA TRP A 446 0.69 4.46 -9.18
C TRP A 446 0.00 3.60 -10.24
N MET A 447 -0.86 2.66 -9.85
CA MET A 447 -1.70 1.90 -10.78
C MET A 447 -2.65 2.84 -11.54
N ASP A 448 -3.30 3.76 -10.85
CA ASP A 448 -4.16 4.77 -11.46
C ASP A 448 -3.40 5.59 -12.52
N MET A 449 -2.22 6.11 -12.17
CA MET A 449 -1.43 6.92 -13.10
C MET A 449 -0.96 6.12 -14.32
N ARG A 450 -0.59 4.85 -14.14
CA ARG A 450 -0.21 3.96 -15.26
C ARG A 450 -1.40 3.60 -16.15
N ARG A 451 -2.61 3.42 -15.59
CA ARG A 451 -3.84 3.20 -16.38
C ARG A 451 -4.17 4.37 -17.29
N TYR A 452 -3.75 5.56 -16.91
CA TYR A 452 -3.91 6.79 -17.69
C TYR A 452 -2.61 7.26 -18.36
N ASN A 453 -1.62 6.37 -18.51
CA ASN A 453 -0.32 6.66 -19.14
C ASN A 453 0.33 7.94 -18.60
N TYR A 454 0.18 8.22 -17.31
CA TYR A 454 0.67 9.41 -16.59
C TYR A 454 0.10 10.75 -17.09
N THR A 455 0.19 11.01 -18.39
CA THR A 455 -0.18 12.28 -19.06
C THR A 455 -1.45 12.15 -19.91
N GLY A 456 -2.26 11.12 -19.66
CA GLY A 456 -3.52 10.93 -20.36
C GLY A 456 -4.49 12.10 -20.14
N VAL A 457 -5.38 12.27 -21.12
CA VAL A 457 -6.40 13.32 -21.10
C VAL A 457 -7.80 12.71 -20.88
N ASP A 458 -8.66 13.45 -20.25
CA ASP A 458 -10.08 13.12 -20.16
C ASP A 458 -10.68 13.11 -21.59
N PRO A 459 -11.20 11.98 -22.06
CA PRO A 459 -11.68 11.86 -23.43
C PRO A 459 -12.90 12.76 -23.75
N VAL A 460 -13.58 13.27 -22.71
CA VAL A 460 -14.74 14.15 -22.87
C VAL A 460 -14.32 15.62 -22.97
N THR A 461 -13.36 16.04 -22.13
CA THR A 461 -12.98 17.46 -22.01
C THR A 461 -11.66 17.79 -22.70
N GLY A 462 -10.83 16.79 -23.02
CA GLY A 462 -9.48 16.97 -23.53
C GLY A 462 -8.47 17.52 -22.51
N GLN A 463 -8.89 17.71 -21.25
CA GLN A 463 -8.00 18.23 -20.19
C GLN A 463 -7.12 17.12 -19.62
N PRO A 464 -5.89 17.42 -19.18
CA PRO A 464 -5.05 16.45 -18.47
C PRO A 464 -5.78 15.86 -17.26
N ILE A 465 -5.70 14.54 -17.09
CA ILE A 465 -6.29 13.85 -15.92
C ILE A 465 -5.56 14.24 -14.63
N TYR A 466 -4.24 14.44 -14.74
CA TYR A 466 -3.39 14.90 -13.66
C TYR A 466 -2.74 16.24 -14.05
N PRO A 467 -3.44 17.38 -13.89
CA PRO A 467 -2.95 18.69 -14.30
C PRO A 467 -1.70 19.09 -13.50
N GLY A 468 -0.64 19.44 -14.20
CA GLY A 468 0.66 19.78 -13.60
C GLY A 468 1.59 18.60 -13.33
N PHE A 469 1.18 17.38 -13.64
CA PHE A 469 2.11 16.25 -13.67
C PHE A 469 2.86 16.22 -14.99
N GLU A 470 4.19 16.22 -14.90
CA GLU A 470 5.09 16.07 -16.05
C GLU A 470 6.14 15.01 -15.72
N PRO A 471 6.32 13.98 -16.58
CA PRO A 471 7.44 13.05 -16.41
C PRO A 471 8.77 13.82 -16.45
N PRO A 472 9.80 13.37 -15.71
CA PRO A 472 11.11 14.01 -15.75
C PRO A 472 11.68 14.06 -17.17
N THR A 473 12.21 15.24 -17.57
CA THR A 473 12.87 15.40 -18.87
C THR A 473 14.20 14.67 -18.94
N ASN A 474 14.86 14.49 -17.78
CA ASN A 474 16.11 13.75 -17.64
C ASN A 474 15.86 12.35 -17.07
N LEU A 475 15.15 11.51 -17.81
CA LEU A 475 14.91 10.12 -17.44
C LEU A 475 16.21 9.36 -17.18
N TYR A 476 16.14 8.31 -16.34
CA TYR A 476 17.31 7.49 -16.05
C TYR A 476 17.82 6.83 -17.34
N PRO A 477 19.16 6.73 -17.56
CA PRO A 477 19.73 6.27 -18.83
C PRO A 477 19.23 4.89 -19.30
N ASP A 478 19.09 3.95 -18.35
CA ASP A 478 18.63 2.57 -18.67
C ASP A 478 17.16 2.52 -19.13
N ASN A 479 16.41 3.60 -18.95
CA ASN A 479 15.02 3.67 -19.43
C ASN A 479 14.91 3.74 -20.97
N GLY A 480 15.97 4.14 -21.67
CA GLY A 480 15.92 4.33 -23.11
C GLY A 480 14.87 5.36 -23.56
N GLY A 481 14.67 6.44 -22.76
CA GLY A 481 13.69 7.49 -23.03
C GLY A 481 12.24 7.14 -22.67
N LYS A 482 11.99 6.03 -21.97
CA LYS A 482 10.64 5.59 -21.57
C LYS A 482 10.41 5.86 -20.09
N VAL A 483 9.15 6.01 -19.70
CA VAL A 483 8.75 6.08 -18.29
C VAL A 483 8.70 4.68 -17.66
N VAL A 484 8.79 4.63 -16.33
CA VAL A 484 8.71 3.38 -15.56
C VAL A 484 7.27 2.86 -15.52
N HIS A 485 7.11 1.53 -15.60
CA HIS A 485 5.80 0.88 -15.51
C HIS A 485 5.73 -0.24 -14.47
N ARG A 486 6.88 -0.73 -13.97
CA ARG A 486 6.94 -1.79 -12.97
C ARG A 486 8.17 -1.70 -12.09
N ILE A 487 8.11 -2.33 -10.94
CA ILE A 487 9.28 -2.59 -10.09
C ILE A 487 9.91 -3.90 -10.54
N ARG A 488 11.23 -3.97 -10.52
CA ARG A 488 11.94 -5.23 -10.77
C ARG A 488 11.68 -6.20 -9.62
N PRO A 489 11.59 -7.52 -9.87
CA PRO A 489 11.58 -8.52 -8.81
C PRO A 489 12.80 -8.40 -7.90
N ARG A 490 12.67 -8.89 -6.68
CA ARG A 490 13.70 -8.76 -5.65
C ARG A 490 15.05 -9.29 -6.14
N TYR A 491 16.11 -8.48 -6.00
CA TYR A 491 17.43 -8.80 -6.56
C TYR A 491 17.99 -10.11 -5.99
N ASN A 492 18.08 -10.24 -4.66
CA ASN A 492 18.75 -11.37 -4.04
C ASN A 492 18.08 -12.72 -4.36
N SER A 493 16.75 -12.82 -4.36
CA SER A 493 16.07 -14.07 -4.70
C SER A 493 16.05 -14.33 -6.20
N GLU A 494 15.69 -13.34 -7.03
CA GLU A 494 15.35 -13.58 -8.42
C GLU A 494 16.58 -13.50 -9.36
N TYR A 495 17.42 -12.48 -9.19
CA TYR A 495 18.62 -12.33 -10.03
C TYR A 495 19.75 -13.29 -9.67
N VAL A 496 19.77 -13.76 -8.41
CA VAL A 496 20.81 -14.69 -7.93
C VAL A 496 20.36 -16.15 -8.05
N TRP A 497 19.16 -16.46 -7.53
CA TRP A 497 18.73 -17.85 -7.37
C TRP A 497 17.71 -18.31 -8.40
N ASN A 498 16.78 -17.43 -8.84
CA ASN A 498 15.73 -17.76 -9.82
C ASN A 498 15.98 -17.15 -11.20
N ARG A 499 17.24 -17.01 -11.59
CA ARG A 499 17.65 -16.31 -12.79
C ARG A 499 17.01 -16.84 -14.08
N ALA A 500 16.82 -18.15 -14.19
CA ALA A 500 16.20 -18.77 -15.37
C ALA A 500 14.71 -18.38 -15.49
N GLY A 501 13.96 -18.40 -14.38
CA GLY A 501 12.57 -17.96 -14.37
C GLY A 501 12.45 -16.47 -14.68
N LEU A 502 13.35 -15.64 -14.15
CA LEU A 502 13.40 -14.22 -14.44
C LEU A 502 13.73 -13.92 -15.92
N ASP A 503 14.66 -14.67 -16.52
CA ASP A 503 15.03 -14.55 -17.93
C ASP A 503 13.85 -14.88 -18.86
N ALA A 504 13.07 -15.90 -18.51
CA ALA A 504 11.91 -16.33 -19.28
C ALA A 504 10.84 -15.23 -19.46
N ILE A 505 10.76 -14.27 -18.51
CA ILE A 505 9.85 -13.10 -18.62
C ILE A 505 10.57 -11.86 -19.17
N GLY A 506 11.85 -11.97 -19.57
CA GLY A 506 12.67 -10.87 -20.05
C GLY A 506 13.18 -9.95 -18.92
N GLY A 507 13.14 -10.40 -17.67
CA GLY A 507 13.46 -9.60 -16.49
C GLY A 507 14.93 -9.20 -16.35
N LEU A 508 15.82 -9.78 -17.16
CA LEU A 508 17.25 -9.45 -17.20
C LEU A 508 17.56 -8.21 -18.05
N ALA A 509 16.63 -7.74 -18.90
CA ALA A 509 16.84 -6.56 -19.72
C ALA A 509 17.04 -5.30 -18.86
N LEU A 510 17.96 -4.41 -19.27
CA LEU A 510 18.26 -3.18 -18.52
C LEU A 510 17.05 -2.26 -18.37
N ASP A 511 16.18 -2.23 -19.38
CA ASP A 511 14.96 -1.43 -19.43
C ASP A 511 13.70 -2.20 -18.97
N TYR A 512 13.83 -3.36 -18.32
CA TYR A 512 12.68 -4.19 -17.92
C TYR A 512 11.62 -3.41 -17.13
N HIS A 513 12.04 -2.49 -16.28
CA HIS A 513 11.14 -1.65 -15.47
C HIS A 513 10.29 -0.68 -16.30
N THR A 514 10.61 -0.47 -17.57
CA THR A 514 9.80 0.33 -18.51
C THR A 514 8.77 -0.50 -19.31
N LYS A 515 8.78 -1.84 -19.15
CA LYS A 515 7.82 -2.72 -19.82
C LYS A 515 6.40 -2.48 -19.25
N PRO A 516 5.41 -2.08 -20.06
CA PRO A 516 4.05 -1.87 -19.59
C PRO A 516 3.45 -3.12 -18.95
N LEU A 517 2.57 -2.93 -17.98
CA LEU A 517 1.79 -4.00 -17.37
C LEU A 517 0.69 -4.46 -18.33
N TRP A 518 0.38 -5.77 -18.32
CA TRP A 518 -0.74 -6.29 -19.13
C TRP A 518 -2.07 -5.58 -18.80
N ILE A 519 -2.35 -5.34 -17.53
CA ILE A 519 -3.62 -4.73 -17.07
C ILE A 519 -3.79 -3.27 -17.52
N THR A 520 -2.71 -2.54 -17.79
CA THR A 520 -2.75 -1.14 -18.21
C THR A 520 -2.86 -0.97 -19.73
N GLN A 521 -2.71 -2.05 -20.49
CA GLN A 521 -2.86 -2.07 -21.94
C GLN A 521 -4.30 -2.40 -22.36
N PRO A 522 -4.71 -2.08 -23.59
CA PRO A 522 -6.01 -2.46 -24.15
C PRO A 522 -6.27 -3.96 -24.14
#